data_aaf868764251322b5f2515b499d7e23f
#
_entry.id   aaf868764251322b5f2515b499d7e23f
#
_cell.length_a   1.000
_cell.length_b   1.000
_cell.length_c   1.000
_cell.angle_alpha   90.00
_cell.angle_beta   90.00
_cell.angle_gamma   90.00
#
_symmetry.space_group_name_H-M   'P 1'
#
loop_
_entity.id
_entity.type
_entity.pdbx_description
1 polymer ?
#
loop_
_entity_poly.entity_id
_entity_poly.type
_entity_poly.pdbx_seq_one_letter_code
_entity_poly.pdbx_strand_id
1 'polypeptide(L)'
;RAIRAVLKLGRIGEVYNVGGDSEMNNKDVVQAICNTVDSLSPGLPHSPSTSLITYVVDRPGHDRRYAINFQKLKDELGWNPTLNFQEGITQTVRWYLEHPEWVANVVGGEYRNIRLGTFPG
;
A
#
# COMPACT_ATOMS: atom_id res chain seq x y z
N ARG A 1 3.21 14.78 -4.46
CA ARG A 1 4.31 15.77 -4.29
C ARG A 1 5.46 15.47 -5.25
N ALA A 2 5.92 14.21 -5.38
CA ALA A 2 7.00 13.83 -6.29
C ALA A 2 6.72 14.21 -7.74
N ILE A 3 5.54 13.86 -8.27
CA ILE A 3 5.11 14.23 -9.65
C ILE A 3 5.22 15.75 -9.85
N ARG A 4 4.79 16.54 -8.87
CA ARG A 4 4.88 18.01 -8.97
C ARG A 4 6.34 18.50 -8.97
N ALA A 5 7.24 17.84 -8.23
CA ALA A 5 8.67 18.16 -8.26
C ALA A 5 9.28 17.87 -9.63
N VAL A 6 8.97 16.68 -10.19
CA VAL A 6 9.44 16.28 -11.52
C VAL A 6 8.92 17.24 -12.60
N LEU A 7 7.64 17.60 -12.59
CA LEU A 7 7.06 18.55 -13.54
C LEU A 7 7.71 19.95 -13.49
N LYS A 8 8.15 20.39 -12.31
CA LYS A 8 8.73 21.73 -12.14
C LYS A 8 10.23 21.78 -12.34
N LEU A 9 10.95 20.75 -11.96
CA LEU A 9 12.41 20.77 -11.81
C LEU A 9 13.09 19.62 -12.57
N GLY A 10 12.33 18.63 -13.02
CA GLY A 10 12.87 17.47 -13.73
C GLY A 10 13.47 17.85 -15.08
N ARG A 11 14.51 17.15 -15.47
CA ARG A 11 15.11 17.30 -16.81
C ARG A 11 14.27 16.56 -17.85
N ILE A 12 14.03 17.21 -18.99
CA ILE A 12 13.27 16.62 -20.09
C ILE A 12 13.99 15.36 -20.61
N GLY A 13 13.23 14.28 -20.82
CA GLY A 13 13.76 13.00 -21.29
C GLY A 13 14.32 12.09 -20.20
N GLU A 14 14.35 12.54 -18.94
CA GLU A 14 14.84 11.75 -17.82
C GLU A 14 13.73 10.98 -17.11
N VAL A 15 14.10 9.84 -16.52
CA VAL A 15 13.21 9.01 -15.70
C VAL A 15 13.55 9.17 -14.23
N TYR A 16 12.52 9.36 -13.41
CA TYR A 16 12.64 9.48 -11.95
C TYR A 16 11.78 8.42 -11.26
N ASN A 17 12.43 7.55 -10.50
CA ASN A 17 11.72 6.60 -9.65
C ASN A 17 11.22 7.29 -8.39
N VAL A 18 10.03 6.94 -7.95
CA VAL A 18 9.43 7.44 -6.71
C VAL A 18 9.25 6.27 -5.75
N GLY A 19 9.93 6.30 -4.63
CA GLY A 19 9.87 5.28 -3.58
C GLY A 19 9.66 5.88 -2.19
N GLY A 20 9.21 5.04 -1.26
CA GLY A 20 8.91 5.45 0.12
C GLY A 20 10.01 5.12 1.15
N ASP A 21 11.13 4.55 0.71
CA ASP A 21 12.22 4.07 1.59
C ASP A 21 11.74 3.11 2.69
N SER A 22 10.79 2.26 2.33
CA SER A 22 10.13 1.36 3.29
C SER A 22 10.01 -0.03 2.68
N GLU A 23 11.13 -0.77 2.67
CA GLU A 23 11.11 -2.16 2.24
C GLU A 23 10.55 -3.04 3.35
N MET A 24 9.42 -3.69 3.08
CA MET A 24 8.79 -4.62 4.01
C MET A 24 8.34 -5.88 3.28
N ASN A 25 8.35 -7.01 3.96
CA ASN A 25 7.73 -8.21 3.42
C ASN A 25 6.19 -8.11 3.54
N ASN A 26 5.50 -8.85 2.68
CA ASN A 26 4.03 -8.78 2.61
C ASN A 26 3.34 -9.15 3.92
N LYS A 27 3.89 -10.13 4.66
CA LYS A 27 3.36 -10.54 5.96
C LYS A 27 3.40 -9.40 6.98
N ASP A 28 4.51 -8.66 7.05
CA ASP A 28 4.67 -7.56 8.00
C ASP A 28 3.73 -6.40 7.64
N VAL A 29 3.53 -6.13 6.34
CA VAL A 29 2.55 -5.14 5.87
C VAL A 29 1.14 -5.53 6.30
N VAL A 30 0.72 -6.78 6.05
CA VAL A 30 -0.61 -7.28 6.44
C VAL A 30 -0.79 -7.22 7.95
N GLN A 31 0.21 -7.61 8.72
CA GLN A 31 0.17 -7.54 10.17
C GLN A 31 0.06 -6.10 10.69
N ALA A 32 0.80 -5.16 10.07
CA ALA A 32 0.70 -3.74 10.40
C ALA A 32 -0.70 -3.17 10.10
N ILE A 33 -1.33 -3.58 8.99
CA ILE A 33 -2.72 -3.21 8.68
C ILE A 33 -3.65 -3.72 9.76
N CYS A 34 -3.61 -5.02 10.09
CA CYS A 34 -4.47 -5.62 11.11
C CYS A 34 -4.33 -4.91 12.46
N ASN A 35 -3.10 -4.71 12.93
CA ASN A 35 -2.84 -4.03 14.20
C ASN A 35 -3.36 -2.58 14.19
N THR A 36 -3.24 -1.90 13.05
CA THR A 36 -3.73 -0.52 12.90
C THR A 36 -5.26 -0.47 12.92
N VAL A 37 -5.93 -1.42 12.26
CA VAL A 37 -7.39 -1.55 12.29
C VAL A 37 -7.87 -1.79 13.71
N ASP A 38 -7.29 -2.74 14.43
CA ASP A 38 -7.66 -3.06 15.81
C ASP A 38 -7.47 -1.86 16.77
N SER A 39 -6.41 -1.08 16.54
CA SER A 39 -6.12 0.13 17.32
C SER A 39 -7.11 1.26 17.05
N LEU A 40 -7.53 1.46 15.79
CA LEU A 40 -8.42 2.55 15.39
C LEU A 40 -9.91 2.21 15.58
N SER A 41 -10.26 0.91 15.58
CA SER A 41 -11.64 0.43 15.74
C SER A 41 -11.68 -0.73 16.75
N PRO A 42 -11.51 -0.46 18.04
CA PRO A 42 -11.60 -1.50 19.06
C PRO A 42 -13.02 -2.09 19.13
N GLY A 43 -13.10 -3.39 19.33
CA GLY A 43 -14.39 -4.09 19.45
C GLY A 43 -14.98 -4.62 18.15
N LEU A 44 -14.20 -4.70 17.09
CA LEU A 44 -14.61 -5.40 15.86
C LEU A 44 -14.88 -6.90 16.13
N PRO A 45 -15.84 -7.54 15.41
CA PRO A 45 -16.24 -8.93 15.62
C PRO A 45 -15.09 -9.94 15.53
N HIS A 46 -14.03 -9.62 14.79
CA HIS A 46 -12.86 -10.48 14.55
C HIS A 46 -11.56 -9.89 15.13
N SER A 47 -11.63 -9.28 16.31
CA SER A 47 -10.43 -8.81 17.01
C SER A 47 -9.78 -9.97 17.80
N PRO A 48 -8.45 -10.20 17.67
CA PRO A 48 -7.54 -9.44 16.83
C PRO A 48 -7.71 -9.76 15.33
N SER A 49 -7.68 -8.72 14.48
CA SER A 49 -7.84 -8.85 13.03
C SER A 49 -6.78 -9.74 12.38
N THR A 50 -5.66 -9.96 13.05
CA THR A 50 -4.62 -10.91 12.63
C THR A 50 -5.13 -12.36 12.56
N SER A 51 -6.22 -12.70 13.27
CA SER A 51 -6.87 -14.02 13.18
C SER A 51 -7.48 -14.32 11.80
N LEU A 52 -7.68 -13.30 10.99
CA LEU A 52 -8.21 -13.42 9.63
C LEU A 52 -7.11 -13.72 8.59
N ILE A 53 -5.84 -13.70 8.98
CA ILE A 53 -4.72 -13.96 8.07
C ILE A 53 -4.75 -15.43 7.65
N THR A 54 -4.91 -15.66 6.33
CA THR A 54 -4.90 -17.00 5.73
C THR A 54 -3.76 -17.11 4.73
N TYR A 55 -2.96 -18.15 4.86
CA TYR A 55 -1.89 -18.44 3.91
C TYR A 55 -2.44 -19.23 2.73
N VAL A 56 -2.07 -18.82 1.54
CA VAL A 56 -2.47 -19.45 0.29
C VAL A 56 -1.26 -19.76 -0.58
N VAL A 57 -1.42 -20.68 -1.53
CA VAL A 57 -0.37 -20.97 -2.53
C VAL A 57 -0.10 -19.70 -3.33
N ASP A 58 1.17 -19.38 -3.50
CA ASP A 58 1.55 -18.17 -4.25
C ASP A 58 1.30 -18.33 -5.75
N ARG A 59 1.12 -17.20 -6.45
CA ARG A 59 0.96 -17.22 -7.91
C ARG A 59 2.32 -17.47 -8.58
N PRO A 60 2.36 -18.16 -9.72
CA PRO A 60 3.57 -18.29 -10.52
C PRO A 60 4.11 -16.91 -10.93
N GLY A 61 5.44 -16.73 -10.83
CA GLY A 61 6.11 -15.49 -11.22
C GLY A 61 5.84 -14.28 -10.32
N HIS A 62 5.38 -14.50 -9.08
CA HIS A 62 5.20 -13.41 -8.12
C HIS A 62 6.55 -12.81 -7.72
N ASP A 63 6.65 -11.49 -7.76
CA ASP A 63 7.85 -10.77 -7.32
C ASP A 63 8.11 -11.02 -5.84
N ARG A 64 9.32 -11.40 -5.54
CA ARG A 64 9.73 -11.74 -4.18
C ARG A 64 9.92 -10.50 -3.30
N ARG A 65 10.20 -9.34 -3.91
CA ARG A 65 10.47 -8.09 -3.22
C ARG A 65 10.21 -6.90 -4.15
N TYR A 66 9.61 -5.88 -3.61
CA TYR A 66 9.48 -4.57 -4.25
C TYR A 66 10.41 -3.59 -3.55
N ALA A 67 11.42 -3.12 -4.27
CA ALA A 67 12.35 -2.11 -3.79
C ALA A 67 12.57 -1.08 -4.89
N ILE A 68 12.36 0.20 -4.58
CA ILE A 68 12.51 1.29 -5.54
C ILE A 68 13.57 2.25 -5.03
N ASN A 69 14.66 2.38 -5.78
CA ASN A 69 15.68 3.37 -5.51
C ASN A 69 15.22 4.74 -6.04
N PHE A 70 14.98 5.69 -5.15
CA PHE A 70 14.60 7.08 -5.48
C PHE A 70 15.75 8.09 -5.28
N GLN A 71 16.99 7.62 -5.14
CA GLN A 71 18.14 8.47 -4.83
C GLN A 71 18.33 9.60 -5.87
N LYS A 72 18.16 9.30 -7.17
CA LYS A 72 18.22 10.32 -8.22
C LYS A 72 17.21 11.46 -8.01
N LEU A 73 15.96 11.12 -7.63
CA LEU A 73 14.93 12.10 -7.35
C LEU A 73 15.30 12.99 -6.14
N LYS A 74 15.91 12.39 -5.14
CA LYS A 74 16.40 13.09 -3.95
C LYS A 74 17.56 14.02 -4.30
N ASP A 75 18.56 13.52 -5.01
CA ASP A 75 19.80 14.28 -5.28
C ASP A 75 19.57 15.41 -6.27
N GLU A 76 18.79 15.19 -7.31
CA GLU A 76 18.57 16.17 -8.36
C GLU A 76 17.44 17.15 -8.07
N LEU A 77 16.38 16.72 -7.40
CA LEU A 77 15.17 17.53 -7.19
C LEU A 77 14.88 17.84 -5.71
N GLY A 78 15.73 17.39 -4.78
CA GLY A 78 15.57 17.61 -3.34
C GLY A 78 14.33 16.96 -2.73
N TRP A 79 13.71 15.99 -3.42
CA TRP A 79 12.49 15.35 -2.93
C TRP A 79 12.81 14.20 -1.97
N ASN A 80 12.07 14.16 -0.87
CA ASN A 80 12.09 13.04 0.08
C ASN A 80 10.66 12.64 0.45
N PRO A 81 10.43 11.36 0.83
CA PRO A 81 9.21 10.95 1.49
C PRO A 81 8.98 11.78 2.76
N THR A 82 7.73 12.14 3.03
CA THR A 82 7.37 12.96 4.21
C THR A 82 6.69 12.18 5.30
N LEU A 83 6.31 10.94 5.01
CA LEU A 83 5.70 10.02 5.96
C LEU A 83 6.52 8.74 5.97
N ASN A 84 6.73 8.17 7.14
CA ASN A 84 7.21 6.80 7.26
C ASN A 84 6.06 5.82 6.99
N PHE A 85 6.37 4.53 6.90
CA PHE A 85 5.38 3.49 6.62
C PHE A 85 4.26 3.46 7.65
N GLN A 86 4.58 3.55 8.94
CA GLN A 86 3.58 3.45 10.02
C GLN A 86 2.62 4.64 10.01
N GLU A 87 3.12 5.83 9.77
CA GLU A 87 2.29 7.04 9.63
C GLU A 87 1.37 6.94 8.41
N GLY A 88 1.93 6.50 7.27
CA GLY A 88 1.20 6.33 6.03
C GLY A 88 0.09 5.30 6.14
N ILE A 89 0.38 4.11 6.69
CA ILE A 89 -0.62 3.05 6.85
C ILE A 89 -1.73 3.47 7.82
N THR A 90 -1.38 4.16 8.90
CA THR A 90 -2.37 4.67 9.88
C THR A 90 -3.34 5.66 9.23
N GLN A 91 -2.83 6.60 8.43
CA GLN A 91 -3.69 7.55 7.71
C GLN A 91 -4.56 6.84 6.67
N THR A 92 -4.01 5.87 5.96
CA THR A 92 -4.73 5.09 4.95
C THR A 92 -5.86 4.28 5.57
N VAL A 93 -5.58 3.51 6.63
CA VAL A 93 -6.60 2.72 7.34
C VAL A 93 -7.70 3.62 7.89
N ARG A 94 -7.33 4.73 8.53
CA ARG A 94 -8.30 5.70 9.04
C ARG A 94 -9.22 6.21 7.93
N TRP A 95 -8.67 6.56 6.79
CA TRP A 95 -9.45 7.03 5.66
C TRP A 95 -10.50 5.99 5.21
N TYR A 96 -10.11 4.71 5.10
CA TYR A 96 -11.05 3.64 4.75
C TYR A 96 -12.15 3.46 5.79
N LEU A 97 -11.83 3.57 7.08
CA LEU A 97 -12.81 3.46 8.16
C LEU A 97 -13.79 4.64 8.17
N GLU A 98 -13.33 5.82 7.78
CA GLU A 98 -14.15 7.05 7.71
C GLU A 98 -14.98 7.16 6.41
N HIS A 99 -14.72 6.30 5.40
CA HIS A 99 -15.41 6.36 4.10
C HIS A 99 -16.09 5.03 3.71
N PRO A 100 -16.97 4.47 4.57
CA PRO A 100 -17.61 3.18 4.33
C PRO A 100 -18.48 3.17 3.06
N GLU A 101 -19.11 4.29 2.70
CA GLU A 101 -19.90 4.40 1.46
C GLU A 101 -19.04 4.26 0.21
N TRP A 102 -17.85 4.85 0.21
CA TRP A 102 -16.90 4.69 -0.90
C TRP A 102 -16.48 3.22 -1.06
N VAL A 103 -16.16 2.57 0.07
CA VAL A 103 -15.80 1.13 0.09
C VAL A 103 -16.95 0.28 -0.44
N ALA A 104 -18.19 0.53 0.03
CA ALA A 104 -19.38 -0.19 -0.41
C ALA A 104 -19.62 -0.02 -1.93
N ASN A 105 -19.45 1.19 -2.47
CA ASN A 105 -19.59 1.46 -3.89
C ASN A 105 -18.55 0.73 -4.75
N VAL A 106 -17.29 0.68 -4.30
CA VAL A 106 -16.23 -0.04 -5.01
C VAL A 106 -16.46 -1.55 -4.97
N VAL A 107 -16.80 -2.10 -3.81
CA VAL A 107 -17.01 -3.55 -3.63
C VAL A 107 -18.33 -4.00 -4.26
N GLY A 108 -19.38 -3.17 -4.21
CA GLY A 108 -20.70 -3.46 -4.79
C GLY A 108 -20.78 -3.32 -6.31
N GLY A 109 -19.75 -2.75 -6.97
CA GLY A 109 -19.66 -2.60 -8.42
C GLY A 109 -19.18 -3.89 -9.13
N GLU A 110 -18.44 -3.72 -10.24
CA GLU A 110 -17.87 -4.83 -11.01
C GLU A 110 -16.68 -5.54 -10.30
N TYR A 111 -16.16 -4.96 -9.24
CA TYR A 111 -15.04 -5.50 -8.48
C TYR A 111 -15.49 -6.68 -7.62
N ARG A 112 -15.15 -7.90 -8.06
CA ARG A 112 -15.64 -9.14 -7.46
C ARG A 112 -14.76 -9.72 -6.34
N ASN A 113 -13.74 -9.04 -5.87
CA ASN A 113 -12.77 -9.58 -4.89
C ASN A 113 -12.15 -10.95 -5.30
N ILE A 114 -12.11 -11.24 -6.59
CA ILE A 114 -11.57 -12.49 -7.11
C ILE A 114 -10.05 -12.36 -7.19
N ARG A 115 -9.35 -13.35 -6.68
CA ARG A 115 -7.90 -13.43 -6.80
C ARG A 115 -7.48 -13.45 -8.28
N LEU A 116 -6.75 -12.42 -8.72
CA LEU A 116 -6.22 -12.35 -10.08
C LEU A 116 -5.18 -13.46 -10.30
N GLY A 117 -5.27 -14.12 -11.46
CA GLY A 117 -4.32 -15.18 -11.87
C GLY A 117 -4.67 -16.59 -11.42
N THR A 118 -5.83 -16.83 -10.83
CA THR A 118 -6.40 -18.17 -10.69
C THR A 118 -7.26 -18.45 -11.91
N PHE A 119 -6.77 -19.27 -12.85
CA PHE A 119 -7.61 -19.83 -13.89
C PHE A 119 -8.44 -20.95 -13.25
N PRO A 120 -9.77 -20.99 -13.39
CA PRO A 120 -10.52 -22.19 -13.10
C PRO A 120 -10.02 -23.27 -14.05
N GLY A 121 -9.48 -24.37 -13.50
CA GLY A 121 -9.11 -25.55 -14.25
C GLY A 121 -10.36 -26.26 -14.80
#